data_572ec59b162e0b209ca87b92eb002147
#
_entry.id   572ec59b162e0b209ca87b92eb002147
#
_cell.length_a   1.000
_cell.length_b   1.000
_cell.length_c   1.000
_cell.angle_alpha   90.00
_cell.angle_beta   90.00
_cell.angle_gamma   90.00
#
_symmetry.space_group_name_H-M   'P 1'
#
loop_
_entity.id
_entity.type
_entity.pdbx_description
1 polymer ?
#
loop_
_entity_poly.entity_id
_entity_poly.type
_entity_poly.pdbx_seq_one_letter_code
_entity_poly.pdbx_strand_id
1 'polypeptide(L)'
;NEFLPADRQVDPQVAGECRYVENDELRYSLRSVEKFAPWIRRVYIVTDDQTPAWLDTSNPRIRVVSHREIMPAEILPVFNSCTIELFLPRIPGLAEHFLYANDDMFFSRPVDPGFFFDWQGRPIVRLKVQSLKKHDDDIYCHTILRMQDLVRARYGRCSSLAPHHNVDAYRRSDFLECCETFRAELEHTKHARFRSRDRSEEHTS
;
A
#
# COMPACT_ATOMS: atom_id res chain seq x y z
N ASN A 1 -0.03 9.51 -21.00
CA ASN A 1 1.07 10.15 -20.25
C ASN A 1 0.92 11.67 -20.16
N GLU A 2 -0.31 12.14 -20.14
CA GLU A 2 -0.69 13.57 -20.08
C GLU A 2 -0.18 14.27 -18.78
N PHE A 3 0.10 13.50 -17.74
CA PHE A 3 0.49 14.01 -16.43
C PHE A 3 1.98 13.89 -16.11
N LEU A 4 2.78 13.31 -17.01
CA LEU A 4 4.23 13.24 -16.85
C LEU A 4 4.87 14.52 -17.43
N PRO A 5 5.83 15.16 -16.73
CA PRO A 5 6.60 16.27 -17.28
C PRO A 5 7.29 15.83 -18.58
N ALA A 6 7.11 16.61 -19.65
CA ALA A 6 7.59 16.29 -20.99
C ALA A 6 9.13 16.24 -21.11
N ASP A 7 9.84 16.79 -20.13
CA ASP A 7 11.31 17.00 -20.11
C ASP A 7 12.05 16.04 -19.15
N ARG A 8 11.36 15.20 -18.40
CA ARG A 8 12.02 14.22 -17.53
C ARG A 8 12.12 12.86 -18.23
N GLN A 9 13.34 12.35 -18.35
CA GLN A 9 13.57 10.91 -18.56
C GLN A 9 12.84 10.17 -17.42
N VAL A 10 11.76 9.46 -17.77
CA VAL A 10 10.94 8.76 -16.80
C VAL A 10 11.77 7.60 -16.25
N ASP A 11 12.03 7.62 -14.95
CA ASP A 11 12.67 6.50 -14.27
C ASP A 11 11.79 5.23 -14.46
N PRO A 12 12.35 4.14 -15.02
CA PRO A 12 11.59 2.89 -15.21
C PRO A 12 10.96 2.34 -13.93
N GLN A 13 11.55 2.65 -12.75
CA GLN A 13 10.97 2.28 -11.46
C GLN A 13 9.73 3.11 -11.10
N VAL A 14 9.57 4.29 -11.73
CA VAL A 14 8.43 5.21 -11.48
C VAL A 14 7.31 4.96 -12.47
N ALA A 15 7.60 4.85 -13.75
CA ALA A 15 6.59 4.74 -14.81
C ALA A 15 7.04 3.85 -15.99
N GLY A 16 7.69 2.70 -15.70
CA GLY A 16 8.03 1.70 -16.72
C GLY A 16 6.79 1.07 -17.35
N GLU A 17 6.90 0.64 -18.62
CA GLU A 17 5.81 0.03 -19.39
C GLU A 17 5.16 -1.16 -18.67
N CYS A 18 5.93 -1.94 -17.92
CA CYS A 18 5.43 -3.08 -17.15
C CYS A 18 4.35 -2.73 -16.11
N ARG A 19 4.24 -1.44 -15.71
CA ARG A 19 3.20 -0.98 -14.77
C ARG A 19 1.84 -0.73 -15.42
N TYR A 20 1.79 -0.77 -16.75
CA TYR A 20 0.58 -0.51 -17.54
C TYR A 20 0.12 -1.75 -18.32
N VAL A 21 0.79 -2.88 -18.14
CA VAL A 21 0.40 -4.16 -18.73
C VAL A 21 -0.45 -4.89 -17.70
N GLU A 22 -1.68 -5.19 -18.06
CA GLU A 22 -2.61 -6.00 -17.26
C GLU A 22 -2.58 -7.46 -17.78
N ASN A 23 -2.36 -8.41 -16.84
CA ASN A 23 -2.40 -9.86 -17.13
C ASN A 23 -3.49 -10.55 -16.28
N ASP A 24 -4.60 -9.86 -16.02
CA ASP A 24 -5.71 -10.33 -15.15
C ASP A 24 -5.29 -10.55 -13.65
N GLU A 25 -4.22 -9.89 -13.17
CA GLU A 25 -3.70 -10.09 -11.80
C GLU A 25 -4.80 -9.90 -10.76
N LEU A 26 -5.55 -8.79 -10.82
CA LEU A 26 -6.65 -8.52 -9.91
C LEU A 26 -7.71 -9.63 -9.92
N ARG A 27 -7.99 -10.22 -11.10
CA ARG A 27 -8.96 -11.30 -11.24
C ARG A 27 -8.50 -12.57 -10.53
N TYR A 28 -7.22 -12.92 -10.64
CA TYR A 28 -6.66 -14.06 -9.92
C TYR A 28 -6.56 -13.79 -8.42
N SER A 29 -6.24 -12.56 -8.02
CA SER A 29 -6.24 -12.12 -6.63
C SER A 29 -7.61 -12.34 -5.99
N LEU A 30 -8.68 -11.82 -6.59
CA LEU A 30 -10.06 -11.98 -6.08
C LEU A 30 -10.49 -13.45 -6.00
N ARG A 31 -10.16 -14.27 -7.01
CA ARG A 31 -10.44 -15.71 -6.99
C ARG A 31 -9.70 -16.43 -5.87
N SER A 32 -8.47 -16.00 -5.58
CA SER A 32 -7.68 -16.55 -4.48
C SER A 32 -8.30 -16.23 -3.12
N VAL A 33 -8.82 -15.00 -2.96
CA VAL A 33 -9.56 -14.59 -1.75
C VAL A 33 -10.81 -15.46 -1.58
N GLU A 34 -11.61 -15.62 -2.62
CA GLU A 34 -12.81 -16.45 -2.57
C GLU A 34 -12.50 -17.91 -2.18
N LYS A 35 -11.45 -18.49 -2.77
CA LYS A 35 -11.08 -19.89 -2.59
C LYS A 35 -10.37 -20.16 -1.27
N PHE A 36 -9.46 -19.28 -0.84
CA PHE A 36 -8.51 -19.57 0.24
C PHE A 36 -8.71 -18.72 1.50
N ALA A 37 -9.51 -17.64 1.41
CA ALA A 37 -9.84 -16.76 2.53
C ALA A 37 -11.34 -16.42 2.57
N PRO A 38 -12.26 -17.42 2.54
CA PRO A 38 -13.72 -17.20 2.44
C PRO A 38 -14.31 -16.43 3.63
N TRP A 39 -13.60 -16.34 4.74
CA TRP A 39 -13.94 -15.58 5.94
C TRP A 39 -13.85 -14.05 5.74
N ILE A 40 -13.16 -13.57 4.68
CA ILE A 40 -13.14 -12.15 4.33
C ILE A 40 -14.53 -11.73 3.90
N ARG A 41 -15.14 -10.82 4.64
CA ARG A 41 -16.54 -10.42 4.47
C ARG A 41 -16.74 -9.45 3.32
N ARG A 42 -15.79 -8.56 3.08
CA ARG A 42 -15.86 -7.52 2.05
C ARG A 42 -14.49 -7.22 1.48
N VAL A 43 -14.44 -7.01 0.18
CA VAL A 43 -13.25 -6.56 -0.55
C VAL A 43 -13.53 -5.17 -1.09
N TYR A 44 -12.63 -4.24 -0.82
CA TYR A 44 -12.62 -2.90 -1.36
C TYR A 44 -11.56 -2.83 -2.45
N ILE A 45 -11.94 -2.43 -3.65
CA ILE A 45 -11.03 -2.23 -4.78
C ILE A 45 -10.90 -0.72 -4.97
N VAL A 46 -9.73 -0.19 -4.66
CA VAL A 46 -9.46 1.26 -4.73
C VAL A 46 -8.90 1.59 -6.10
N THR A 47 -9.57 2.49 -6.83
CA THR A 47 -9.23 2.86 -8.21
C THR A 47 -9.39 4.36 -8.45
N ASP A 48 -8.85 4.85 -9.56
CA ASP A 48 -9.12 6.21 -10.07
C ASP A 48 -10.31 6.17 -11.04
N ASP A 49 -11.51 5.90 -10.50
CA ASP A 49 -12.79 5.82 -11.22
C ASP A 49 -12.89 4.69 -12.27
N GLN A 50 -11.92 3.76 -12.32
CA GLN A 50 -11.99 2.62 -13.22
C GLN A 50 -12.70 1.44 -12.55
N THR A 51 -13.50 0.72 -13.34
CA THR A 51 -14.10 -0.55 -12.94
C THR A 51 -13.84 -1.57 -14.04
N PRO A 52 -13.17 -2.69 -13.74
CA PRO A 52 -12.95 -3.73 -14.74
C PRO A 52 -14.27 -4.26 -15.29
N ALA A 53 -14.40 -4.38 -16.61
CA ALA A 53 -15.65 -4.80 -17.27
C ALA A 53 -16.11 -6.22 -16.85
N TRP A 54 -15.18 -7.08 -16.42
CA TRP A 54 -15.46 -8.43 -15.94
C TRP A 54 -15.89 -8.50 -14.47
N LEU A 55 -15.80 -7.39 -13.71
CA LEU A 55 -16.08 -7.37 -12.27
C LEU A 55 -17.59 -7.29 -12.03
N ASP A 56 -18.14 -8.27 -11.32
CA ASP A 56 -19.52 -8.23 -10.84
C ASP A 56 -19.66 -7.31 -9.63
N THR A 57 -20.01 -6.06 -9.90
CA THR A 57 -20.26 -5.05 -8.86
C THR A 57 -21.61 -5.22 -8.14
N SER A 58 -22.48 -6.14 -8.59
CA SER A 58 -23.71 -6.49 -7.88
C SER A 58 -23.45 -7.40 -6.67
N ASN A 59 -22.28 -8.04 -6.61
CA ASN A 59 -21.88 -8.87 -5.49
C ASN A 59 -21.69 -7.99 -4.23
N PRO A 60 -22.47 -8.18 -3.14
CA PRO A 60 -22.41 -7.34 -1.95
C PRO A 60 -21.08 -7.44 -1.18
N ARG A 61 -20.25 -8.44 -1.49
CA ARG A 61 -18.89 -8.57 -0.94
C ARG A 61 -17.87 -7.68 -1.64
N ILE A 62 -18.18 -7.14 -2.82
CA ILE A 62 -17.29 -6.29 -3.63
C ILE A 62 -17.75 -4.85 -3.55
N ARG A 63 -16.82 -3.94 -3.30
CA ARG A 63 -17.05 -2.50 -3.43
C ARG A 63 -15.87 -1.85 -4.15
N VAL A 64 -16.13 -1.20 -5.26
CA VAL A 64 -15.17 -0.28 -5.88
C VAL A 64 -15.23 1.04 -5.14
N VAL A 65 -14.08 1.59 -4.80
CA VAL A 65 -13.91 2.85 -4.07
C VAL A 65 -13.06 3.77 -4.94
N SER A 66 -13.62 4.91 -5.32
CA SER A 66 -12.86 5.93 -6.03
C SER A 66 -11.85 6.61 -5.11
N HIS A 67 -10.69 7.01 -5.66
CA HIS A 67 -9.77 7.91 -4.99
C HIS A 67 -10.48 9.16 -4.45
N ARG A 68 -11.49 9.68 -5.18
CA ARG A 68 -12.29 10.86 -4.79
C ARG A 68 -13.12 10.68 -3.52
N GLU A 69 -13.43 9.43 -3.15
CA GLU A 69 -14.17 9.15 -1.91
C GLU A 69 -13.31 9.24 -0.65
N ILE A 70 -12.00 9.04 -0.78
CA ILE A 70 -11.09 8.91 0.37
C ILE A 70 -9.98 9.95 0.40
N MET A 71 -9.71 10.62 -0.73
CA MET A 71 -8.59 11.56 -0.88
C MET A 71 -9.09 12.98 -1.15
N PRO A 72 -8.37 14.02 -0.67
CA PRO A 72 -8.66 15.41 -1.00
C PRO A 72 -8.54 15.68 -2.50
N ALA A 73 -9.42 16.51 -3.05
CA ALA A 73 -9.46 16.77 -4.49
C ALA A 73 -8.19 17.45 -5.02
N GLU A 74 -7.54 18.26 -4.19
CA GLU A 74 -6.34 19.02 -4.55
C GLU A 74 -5.10 18.18 -4.82
N ILE A 75 -5.06 16.92 -4.33
CA ILE A 75 -3.94 16.01 -4.57
C ILE A 75 -4.18 15.08 -5.76
N LEU A 76 -5.39 15.03 -6.28
CA LEU A 76 -5.76 14.17 -7.41
C LEU A 76 -5.33 14.79 -8.76
N PRO A 77 -5.02 13.98 -9.78
CA PRO A 77 -4.89 12.52 -9.75
C PRO A 77 -3.57 12.06 -9.09
N VAL A 78 -3.57 10.86 -8.50
CA VAL A 78 -2.40 10.27 -7.83
C VAL A 78 -2.06 8.92 -8.45
N PHE A 79 -0.76 8.74 -8.76
CA PHE A 79 -0.19 7.51 -9.32
C PHE A 79 0.86 6.88 -8.39
N ASN A 80 0.85 7.27 -7.13
CA ASN A 80 1.78 6.83 -6.10
C ASN A 80 1.05 5.96 -5.07
N SER A 81 1.31 4.65 -5.07
CA SER A 81 0.69 3.73 -4.14
C SER A 81 0.93 4.13 -2.67
N CYS A 82 2.13 4.61 -2.32
CA CYS A 82 2.41 5.05 -0.95
C CYS A 82 1.50 6.21 -0.51
N THR A 83 1.16 7.11 -1.43
CA THR A 83 0.19 8.18 -1.15
C THR A 83 -1.21 7.61 -0.99
N ILE A 84 -1.66 6.73 -1.91
CA ILE A 84 -2.99 6.10 -1.87
C ILE A 84 -3.17 5.33 -0.56
N GLU A 85 -2.17 4.54 -0.17
CA GLU A 85 -2.19 3.73 1.06
C GLU A 85 -2.46 4.57 2.32
N LEU A 86 -1.92 5.79 2.43
CA LEU A 86 -2.17 6.68 3.57
C LEU A 86 -3.65 7.06 3.76
N PHE A 87 -4.45 6.93 2.71
CA PHE A 87 -5.88 7.26 2.75
C PHE A 87 -6.80 6.04 2.90
N LEU A 88 -6.29 4.81 2.86
CA LEU A 88 -7.09 3.60 3.02
C LEU A 88 -7.95 3.58 4.30
N PRO A 89 -7.48 4.07 5.48
CA PRO A 89 -8.31 4.11 6.68
C PRO A 89 -9.56 4.98 6.57
N ARG A 90 -9.67 5.82 5.52
CA ARG A 90 -10.82 6.67 5.24
C ARG A 90 -11.92 5.98 4.42
N ILE A 91 -11.69 4.75 3.96
CA ILE A 91 -12.70 3.99 3.21
C ILE A 91 -13.96 3.85 4.07
N PRO A 92 -15.14 4.32 3.58
CA PRO A 92 -16.38 4.22 4.33
C PRO A 92 -16.78 2.76 4.57
N GLY A 93 -16.93 2.40 5.86
CA GLY A 93 -17.29 1.04 6.26
C GLY A 93 -16.12 0.06 6.34
N LEU A 94 -14.85 0.53 6.22
CA LEU A 94 -13.68 -0.30 6.49
C LEU A 94 -13.71 -0.79 7.94
N ALA A 95 -13.48 -2.09 8.11
CA ALA A 95 -13.44 -2.72 9.43
C ALA A 95 -12.21 -2.27 10.24
N GLU A 96 -12.26 -2.45 11.58
CA GLU A 96 -11.11 -2.22 12.44
C GLU A 96 -9.93 -3.10 12.05
N HIS A 97 -10.18 -4.38 11.78
CA HIS A 97 -9.19 -5.33 11.28
C HIS A 97 -9.37 -5.47 9.78
N PHE A 98 -8.34 -5.15 9.03
CA PHE A 98 -8.37 -5.28 7.57
C PHE A 98 -7.04 -5.80 7.03
N LEU A 99 -7.10 -6.36 5.83
CA LEU A 99 -5.93 -6.77 5.07
C LEU A 99 -5.72 -5.82 3.90
N TYR A 100 -4.48 -5.49 3.63
CA TYR A 100 -4.07 -4.76 2.45
C TYR A 100 -3.26 -5.68 1.52
N ALA A 101 -3.56 -5.61 0.25
CA ALA A 101 -2.83 -6.31 -0.81
C ALA A 101 -2.76 -5.44 -2.05
N ASN A 102 -1.67 -5.55 -2.81
CA ASN A 102 -1.64 -5.08 -4.18
C ASN A 102 -2.47 -6.02 -5.07
N ASP A 103 -2.81 -5.57 -6.26
CA ASP A 103 -3.59 -6.32 -7.26
C ASP A 103 -2.91 -7.60 -7.75
N ASP A 104 -1.58 -7.65 -7.71
CA ASP A 104 -0.73 -8.78 -8.09
C ASP A 104 -0.50 -9.81 -6.96
N MET A 105 -1.15 -9.62 -5.80
CA MET A 105 -1.02 -10.52 -4.64
C MET A 105 -2.16 -11.52 -4.56
N PHE A 106 -1.84 -12.79 -4.33
CA PHE A 106 -2.86 -13.84 -4.19
C PHE A 106 -2.45 -14.93 -3.21
N PHE A 107 -3.46 -15.54 -2.62
CA PHE A 107 -3.28 -16.70 -1.76
C PHE A 107 -3.07 -17.96 -2.58
N SER A 108 -2.07 -18.77 -2.22
CA SER A 108 -1.79 -20.05 -2.86
C SER A 108 -2.35 -21.27 -2.08
N ARG A 109 -2.82 -21.03 -0.85
CA ARG A 109 -3.37 -22.08 0.06
C ARG A 109 -4.36 -21.46 1.03
N PRO A 110 -5.23 -22.27 1.66
CA PRO A 110 -6.13 -21.80 2.70
C PRO A 110 -5.39 -21.10 3.82
N VAL A 111 -5.93 -19.96 4.23
CA VAL A 111 -5.46 -19.17 5.37
C VAL A 111 -6.66 -18.84 6.27
N ASP A 112 -6.41 -18.72 7.56
CA ASP A 112 -7.40 -18.31 8.55
C ASP A 112 -7.03 -16.96 9.18
N PRO A 113 -7.92 -16.31 9.94
CA PRO A 113 -7.64 -15.02 10.58
C PRO A 113 -6.42 -15.04 11.52
N GLY A 114 -6.16 -16.18 12.17
CA GLY A 114 -5.01 -16.36 13.07
C GLY A 114 -3.65 -16.30 12.36
N PHE A 115 -3.65 -16.43 11.03
CA PHE A 115 -2.45 -16.17 10.25
C PHE A 115 -2.08 -14.68 10.24
N PHE A 116 -3.03 -13.77 10.38
CA PHE A 116 -2.86 -12.33 10.25
C PHE A 116 -2.93 -11.58 11.58
N PHE A 117 -3.70 -12.09 12.53
CA PHE A 117 -3.92 -11.44 13.81
C PHE A 117 -3.73 -12.45 14.95
N ASP A 118 -3.11 -12.01 16.02
CA ASP A 118 -2.98 -12.83 17.22
C ASP A 118 -4.31 -12.89 18.01
N TRP A 119 -4.30 -13.63 19.10
CA TRP A 119 -5.48 -13.83 19.96
C TRP A 119 -5.99 -12.53 20.63
N GLN A 120 -5.16 -11.47 20.67
CA GLN A 120 -5.55 -10.13 21.14
C GLN A 120 -6.01 -9.23 19.98
N GLY A 121 -6.07 -9.73 18.76
CA GLY A 121 -6.41 -8.96 17.56
C GLY A 121 -5.28 -8.03 17.09
N ARG A 122 -4.03 -8.23 17.53
CA ARG A 122 -2.92 -7.43 17.06
C ARG A 122 -2.40 -7.97 15.72
N PRO A 123 -2.07 -7.10 14.76
CA PRO A 123 -1.50 -7.51 13.48
C PRO A 123 -0.18 -8.26 13.67
N ILE A 124 -0.01 -9.36 12.96
CA ILE A 124 1.23 -10.14 12.91
C ILE A 124 2.09 -9.63 11.77
N VAL A 125 3.14 -8.88 12.10
CA VAL A 125 4.10 -8.36 11.12
C VAL A 125 5.12 -9.44 10.75
N ARG A 126 5.31 -9.67 9.44
CA ARG A 126 6.31 -10.61 8.92
C ARG A 126 7.51 -9.87 8.41
N LEU A 127 8.66 -10.24 8.91
CA LEU A 127 9.94 -9.62 8.59
C LEU A 127 10.89 -10.66 7.99
N LYS A 128 11.77 -10.20 7.10
CA LYS A 128 12.80 -11.02 6.45
C LYS A 128 14.18 -10.40 6.58
N VAL A 129 15.20 -11.23 6.54
CA VAL A 129 16.58 -10.76 6.36
C VAL A 129 16.74 -10.29 4.91
N GLN A 130 17.03 -9.02 4.73
CA GLN A 130 17.32 -8.43 3.43
C GLN A 130 18.48 -7.46 3.55
N SER A 131 19.47 -7.59 2.66
CA SER A 131 20.56 -6.60 2.59
C SER A 131 20.07 -5.35 1.87
N LEU A 132 19.72 -4.32 2.63
CA LEU A 132 19.25 -3.04 2.08
C LEU A 132 20.40 -2.20 1.49
N LYS A 133 21.65 -2.46 1.93
CA LYS A 133 22.84 -1.71 1.50
C LYS A 133 23.34 -2.03 0.07
N LYS A 134 22.87 -3.12 -0.56
CA LYS A 134 23.31 -3.54 -1.90
C LYS A 134 22.55 -2.92 -3.05
N HIS A 135 21.51 -2.13 -2.76
CA HIS A 135 20.59 -1.59 -3.75
C HIS A 135 20.44 -0.07 -3.58
N ASP A 136 21.56 0.65 -3.69
CA ASP A 136 21.59 2.11 -3.53
C ASP A 136 20.69 2.85 -4.54
N ASP A 137 20.27 2.18 -5.61
CA ASP A 137 19.35 2.73 -6.62
C ASP A 137 17.88 2.26 -6.48
N ASP A 138 17.55 1.45 -5.47
CA ASP A 138 16.21 0.90 -5.31
C ASP A 138 15.35 1.79 -4.39
N ILE A 139 14.34 2.44 -4.97
CA ILE A 139 13.36 3.28 -4.26
C ILE A 139 12.73 2.54 -3.06
N TYR A 140 12.45 1.26 -3.20
CA TYR A 140 11.86 0.45 -2.12
C TYR A 140 12.82 0.31 -0.94
N CYS A 141 14.10 0.02 -1.18
CA CYS A 141 15.11 -0.08 -0.13
C CYS A 141 15.30 1.24 0.62
N HIS A 142 15.35 2.36 -0.10
CA HIS A 142 15.39 3.70 0.51
C HIS A 142 14.17 3.98 1.40
N THR A 143 12.99 3.64 0.94
CA THR A 143 11.75 3.80 1.74
C THR A 143 11.82 3.02 3.05
N ILE A 144 12.30 1.75 3.02
CA ILE A 144 12.43 0.93 4.23
C ILE A 144 13.46 1.53 5.19
N LEU A 145 14.64 1.93 4.71
CA LEU A 145 15.70 2.52 5.55
C LEU A 145 15.19 3.79 6.23
N ARG A 146 14.55 4.67 5.49
CA ARG A 146 13.97 5.89 6.06
C ARG A 146 12.91 5.60 7.12
N MET A 147 12.02 4.66 6.86
CA MET A 147 11.01 4.24 7.83
C MET A 147 11.68 3.69 9.12
N GLN A 148 12.74 2.89 8.97
CA GLN A 148 13.50 2.39 10.12
C GLN A 148 14.14 3.51 10.92
N ASP A 149 14.67 4.55 10.27
CA ASP A 149 15.27 5.70 10.93
C ASP A 149 14.22 6.54 11.68
N LEU A 150 13.06 6.80 11.08
CA LEU A 150 11.94 7.48 11.74
C LEU A 150 11.46 6.73 12.99
N VAL A 151 11.27 5.42 12.87
CA VAL A 151 10.86 4.57 14.02
C VAL A 151 11.95 4.57 15.10
N ARG A 152 13.22 4.50 14.72
CA ARG A 152 14.34 4.55 15.66
C ARG A 152 14.42 5.90 16.37
N ALA A 153 14.27 6.99 15.63
CA ALA A 153 14.28 8.34 16.21
C ALA A 153 13.13 8.53 17.20
N ARG A 154 11.93 8.02 16.89
CA ARG A 154 10.74 8.19 17.72
C ARG A 154 10.71 7.29 18.95
N TYR A 155 11.17 6.02 18.81
CA TYR A 155 11.01 4.99 19.85
C TYR A 155 12.35 4.46 20.42
N GLY A 156 13.49 5.01 19.99
CA GLY A 156 14.83 4.59 20.44
C GLY A 156 15.29 3.25 19.89
N ARG A 157 14.44 2.51 19.19
CA ARG A 157 14.73 1.17 18.63
C ARG A 157 13.91 0.90 17.39
N CYS A 158 14.49 0.11 16.48
CA CYS A 158 13.81 -0.43 15.31
C CYS A 158 14.43 -1.78 14.93
N SER A 159 13.65 -2.66 14.31
CA SER A 159 14.17 -3.88 13.70
C SER A 159 15.09 -3.51 12.51
N SER A 160 16.18 -4.28 12.35
CA SER A 160 17.02 -4.21 11.14
C SER A 160 16.51 -5.11 10.00
N LEU A 161 15.43 -5.85 10.25
CA LEU A 161 14.79 -6.69 9.25
C LEU A 161 13.87 -5.86 8.36
N ALA A 162 13.74 -6.24 7.09
CA ALA A 162 12.82 -5.64 6.17
C ALA A 162 11.42 -6.27 6.27
N PRO A 163 10.33 -5.52 6.02
CA PRO A 163 9.02 -6.11 5.84
C PRO A 163 9.02 -7.14 4.71
N HIS A 164 8.30 -8.23 4.91
CA HIS A 164 8.07 -9.19 3.84
C HIS A 164 7.00 -8.62 2.90
N HIS A 165 7.26 -8.62 1.60
CA HIS A 165 6.26 -8.17 0.62
C HIS A 165 5.19 -9.24 0.46
N ASN A 166 4.02 -9.03 1.05
CA ASN A 166 2.89 -9.96 1.08
C ASN A 166 1.58 -9.22 1.38
N VAL A 167 0.50 -9.97 1.60
CA VAL A 167 -0.75 -9.42 2.14
C VAL A 167 -0.53 -9.01 3.60
N ASP A 168 -0.68 -7.73 3.90
CA ASP A 168 -0.40 -7.15 5.20
C ASP A 168 -1.67 -6.94 6.04
N ALA A 169 -1.53 -7.17 7.35
CA ALA A 169 -2.61 -7.00 8.31
C ALA A 169 -2.49 -5.67 9.04
N TYR A 170 -3.62 -4.98 9.20
CA TYR A 170 -3.68 -3.69 9.88
C TYR A 170 -4.89 -3.61 10.83
N ARG A 171 -4.73 -2.82 11.89
CA ARG A 171 -5.84 -2.24 12.62
C ARG A 171 -6.01 -0.79 12.16
N ARG A 172 -7.24 -0.40 11.87
CA ARG A 172 -7.56 0.94 11.39
C ARG A 172 -7.15 2.02 12.39
N SER A 173 -7.38 1.77 13.68
CA SER A 173 -6.97 2.68 14.77
C SER A 173 -5.46 2.88 14.83
N ASP A 174 -4.66 1.79 14.76
CA ASP A 174 -3.20 1.86 14.77
C ASP A 174 -2.67 2.60 13.54
N PHE A 175 -3.28 2.40 12.39
CA PHE A 175 -2.91 3.09 11.16
C PHE A 175 -3.13 4.60 11.27
N LEU A 176 -4.29 5.01 11.79
CA LEU A 176 -4.61 6.43 12.03
C LEU A 176 -3.68 7.05 13.06
N GLU A 177 -3.37 6.36 14.15
CA GLU A 177 -2.41 6.80 15.17
C GLU A 177 -1.00 6.96 14.58
N CYS A 178 -0.57 6.03 13.73
CA CYS A 178 0.69 6.13 13.01
C CYS A 178 0.74 7.37 12.10
N CYS A 179 -0.32 7.61 11.32
CA CYS A 179 -0.43 8.80 10.48
C CYS A 179 -0.40 10.10 11.28
N GLU A 180 -0.95 10.11 12.48
CA GLU A 180 -0.91 11.27 13.37
C GLU A 180 0.47 11.46 13.99
N THR A 181 1.08 10.37 14.47
CA THR A 181 2.40 10.37 15.11
C THR A 181 3.50 10.88 14.18
N PHE A 182 3.42 10.52 12.91
CA PHE A 182 4.39 10.88 11.87
C PHE A 182 3.81 11.89 10.87
N ARG A 183 2.90 12.75 11.32
CA ARG A 183 2.17 13.71 10.46
C ARG A 183 3.12 14.58 9.65
N ALA A 184 4.15 15.13 10.28
CA ALA A 184 5.10 16.04 9.63
C ALA A 184 5.89 15.33 8.53
N GLU A 185 6.38 14.12 8.82
CA GLU A 185 7.18 13.31 7.90
C GLU A 185 6.35 12.76 6.74
N LEU A 186 5.06 12.52 6.97
CA LEU A 186 4.13 12.01 5.95
C LEU A 186 3.52 13.11 5.08
N GLU A 187 3.65 14.39 5.47
CA GLU A 187 3.03 15.49 4.74
C GLU A 187 3.49 15.56 3.29
N HIS A 188 4.80 15.44 3.06
CA HIS A 188 5.35 15.38 1.71
C HIS A 188 4.81 14.18 0.91
N THR A 189 4.72 13.00 1.54
CA THR A 189 4.18 11.79 0.88
C THR A 189 2.72 11.95 0.49
N LYS A 190 1.90 12.61 1.30
CA LYS A 190 0.48 12.84 1.01
C LYS A 190 0.26 13.64 -0.27
N HIS A 191 1.15 14.56 -0.58
CA HIS A 191 1.06 15.43 -1.76
C HIS A 191 1.82 14.90 -2.98
N ALA A 192 2.44 13.74 -2.86
CA ALA A 192 3.27 13.22 -3.92
C ALA A 192 2.48 12.43 -4.96
N ARG A 193 2.26 13.04 -6.09
CA ARG A 193 1.53 12.47 -7.22
C ARG A 193 2.19 11.24 -7.82
N PHE A 194 3.52 11.22 -7.88
CA PHE A 194 4.35 10.11 -8.40
C PHE A 194 5.35 9.64 -7.35
N ARG A 195 5.84 8.42 -7.46
CA ARG A 195 7.02 7.96 -6.72
C ARG A 195 8.24 8.77 -7.20
N SER A 196 9.16 9.12 -6.29
CA SER A 196 10.37 9.87 -6.59
C SER A 196 11.53 9.36 -5.74
N ARG A 197 12.74 9.41 -6.28
CA ARG A 197 13.98 9.17 -5.54
C ARG A 197 14.33 10.38 -4.67
N ASP A 198 14.00 11.59 -5.09
CA ASP A 198 14.38 12.85 -4.44
C ASP A 198 13.83 13.01 -3.01
N ARG A 199 12.91 12.13 -2.60
CA ARG A 199 12.34 12.10 -1.25
C ARG A 199 13.27 11.53 -0.19
N SER A 200 14.36 10.86 -0.60
CA SER A 200 15.38 10.34 0.32
C SER A 200 16.39 11.39 0.74
N GLU A 201 16.54 12.49 -0.02
CA GLU A 201 17.63 13.43 0.14
C GLU A 201 17.26 14.74 0.86
N GLU A 202 15.97 15.13 0.92
CA GLU A 202 15.56 16.46 1.43
C GLU A 202 15.55 16.61 2.96
N HIS A 203 16.01 15.63 3.74
CA HIS A 203 16.08 15.73 5.20
C HIS A 203 17.48 15.45 5.81
N THR A 204 18.55 15.73 5.07
CA THR A 204 19.93 15.73 5.59
C THR A 204 20.52 17.13 5.71
N SER A 205 19.73 18.11 6.12
CA SER A 205 20.22 19.43 6.53
C SER A 205 19.58 19.88 7.84
#